data_21c5d3e0b9dd296a4bde63c378cc01e4
#
_entry.id   21c5d3e0b9dd296a4bde63c378cc01e4
#
_cell.length_a   1.000
_cell.length_b   1.000
_cell.length_c   1.000
_cell.angle_alpha   90.00
_cell.angle_beta   90.00
_cell.angle_gamma   90.00
#
_symmetry.space_group_name_H-M   'P 1'
#
loop_
_entity.id
_entity.type
_entity.pdbx_description
1 polymer ?
#
loop_
_entity_poly.entity_id
_entity_poly.type
_entity_poly.pdbx_seq_one_letter_code
_entity_poly.pdbx_strand_id
1 'polypeptide(L)'
;MHRKIGRAQPQATPLTKQLLNQLLSNCDNSLRGLRNEVLLRLGYETMRRRSELCAFKFEDICKGANGKPAIRLNFSKTDQFGTGKILPISQELFDLLEKWRRMISDEGYILRSINRHGHIGSNLHPASISILLKALQKDLKVDSDEKPLSGHSFRVGAALDLLEQGEPLERIMLRGGWQTDSSAINYLRNWSM
;
A
#
# COMPACT_ATOMS: atom_id res chain seq x y z
N MET A 1 5.86 -13.56 39.62
CA MET A 1 5.20 -12.79 38.50
C MET A 1 5.97 -13.10 37.20
N HIS A 2 5.52 -14.11 36.43
CA HIS A 2 6.22 -14.50 35.19
C HIS A 2 5.85 -13.54 34.08
N ARG A 3 6.79 -12.70 33.63
CA ARG A 3 6.66 -11.96 32.37
C ARG A 3 6.46 -12.95 31.23
N LYS A 4 5.29 -13.01 30.61
CA LYS A 4 5.10 -13.70 29.35
C LYS A 4 6.03 -13.03 28.33
N ILE A 5 7.08 -13.75 27.94
CA ILE A 5 7.94 -13.36 26.82
C ILE A 5 7.03 -13.36 25.60
N GLY A 6 6.65 -12.15 25.14
CA GLY A 6 5.82 -11.99 23.96
C GLY A 6 6.56 -12.62 22.77
N ARG A 7 5.96 -13.61 22.12
CA ARG A 7 6.47 -14.13 20.84
C ARG A 7 6.52 -12.96 19.87
N ALA A 8 7.70 -12.63 19.36
CA ALA A 8 7.84 -11.67 18.28
C ALA A 8 6.90 -12.08 17.14
N GLN A 9 6.02 -11.18 16.74
CA GLN A 9 5.13 -11.47 15.62
C GLN A 9 5.98 -11.71 14.36
N PRO A 10 5.69 -12.77 13.58
CA PRO A 10 6.43 -13.03 12.36
C PRO A 10 6.29 -11.82 11.43
N GLN A 11 7.43 -11.36 10.95
CA GLN A 11 7.50 -10.20 10.05
C GLN A 11 6.81 -10.53 8.71
N ALA A 12 6.13 -9.54 8.14
CA ALA A 12 5.50 -9.70 6.84
C ALA A 12 6.56 -9.79 5.73
N THR A 13 6.36 -10.65 4.75
CA THR A 13 7.18 -10.70 3.53
C THR A 13 7.19 -9.34 2.86
N PRO A 14 8.37 -8.77 2.53
CA PRO A 14 8.46 -7.47 1.89
C PRO A 14 7.93 -7.52 0.45
N LEU A 15 7.09 -6.58 0.09
CA LEU A 15 6.69 -6.34 -1.29
C LEU A 15 7.63 -5.27 -1.86
N THR A 16 8.81 -5.71 -2.30
CA THR A 16 9.83 -4.86 -2.92
C THR A 16 9.42 -4.39 -4.31
N LYS A 17 10.15 -3.43 -4.89
CA LYS A 17 9.93 -2.93 -6.25
C LYS A 17 10.02 -4.06 -7.29
N GLN A 18 10.95 -4.99 -7.10
CA GLN A 18 11.10 -6.15 -7.98
C GLN A 18 9.84 -7.02 -7.95
N LEU A 19 9.37 -7.40 -6.77
CA LEU A 19 8.15 -8.20 -6.61
C LEU A 19 6.90 -7.42 -7.09
N LEU A 20 6.85 -6.11 -6.82
CA LEU A 20 5.79 -5.25 -7.33
C LEU A 20 5.70 -5.33 -8.87
N ASN A 21 6.81 -5.21 -9.57
CA ASN A 21 6.83 -5.28 -11.03
C ASN A 21 6.36 -6.64 -11.56
N GLN A 22 6.73 -7.73 -10.89
CA GLN A 22 6.24 -9.08 -11.22
C GLN A 22 4.72 -9.21 -11.01
N LEU A 23 4.18 -8.68 -9.90
CA LEU A 23 2.74 -8.67 -9.66
C LEU A 23 1.98 -7.81 -10.68
N LEU A 24 2.55 -6.66 -11.05
CA LEU A 24 1.97 -5.74 -12.04
C LEU A 24 1.90 -6.39 -13.43
N SER A 25 2.91 -7.17 -13.82
CA SER A 25 2.92 -7.84 -15.13
C SER A 25 1.81 -8.89 -15.28
N ASN A 26 1.25 -9.38 -14.18
CA ASN A 26 0.12 -10.31 -14.17
C ASN A 26 -1.24 -9.60 -14.06
N CYS A 27 -1.27 -8.29 -13.94
CA CYS A 27 -2.52 -7.54 -13.97
C CYS A 27 -2.98 -7.37 -15.43
N ASP A 28 -4.12 -7.99 -15.76
CA ASP A 28 -4.73 -7.88 -17.07
C ASP A 28 -5.52 -6.55 -17.26
N ASN A 29 -6.06 -6.33 -18.46
CA ASN A 29 -6.86 -5.15 -18.77
C ASN A 29 -8.33 -5.24 -18.30
N SER A 30 -8.70 -6.26 -17.53
CA SER A 30 -10.02 -6.36 -16.93
C SER A 30 -10.22 -5.33 -15.83
N LEU A 31 -11.47 -5.08 -15.43
CA LEU A 31 -11.75 -4.22 -14.27
C LEU A 31 -11.05 -4.71 -13.00
N ARG A 32 -10.91 -6.04 -12.82
CA ARG A 32 -10.21 -6.61 -11.67
C ARG A 32 -8.71 -6.41 -11.77
N GLY A 33 -8.13 -6.61 -12.95
CA GLY A 33 -6.72 -6.36 -13.20
C GLY A 33 -6.36 -4.90 -12.95
N LEU A 34 -7.15 -3.97 -13.49
CA LEU A 34 -6.95 -2.53 -13.27
C LEU A 34 -7.09 -2.15 -11.80
N ARG A 35 -8.11 -2.66 -11.07
CA ARG A 35 -8.25 -2.46 -9.63
C ARG A 35 -7.04 -3.01 -8.87
N ASN A 36 -6.51 -4.17 -9.27
CA ASN A 36 -5.34 -4.77 -8.65
C ASN A 36 -4.09 -3.92 -8.90
N GLU A 37 -3.90 -3.40 -10.10
CA GLU A 37 -2.82 -2.47 -10.42
C GLU A 37 -2.90 -1.21 -9.56
N VAL A 38 -4.09 -0.60 -9.43
CA VAL A 38 -4.32 0.56 -8.55
C VAL A 38 -3.97 0.22 -7.10
N LEU A 39 -4.41 -0.92 -6.58
CA LEU A 39 -4.09 -1.37 -5.22
C LEU A 39 -2.57 -1.51 -5.01
N LEU A 40 -1.89 -2.18 -5.94
CA LEU A 40 -0.45 -2.45 -5.85
C LEU A 40 0.37 -1.16 -5.85
N ARG A 41 0.13 -0.26 -6.81
CA ARG A 41 0.86 1.00 -6.91
C ARG A 41 0.53 1.95 -5.76
N LEU A 42 -0.75 2.13 -5.44
CA LEU A 42 -1.18 3.00 -4.34
C LEU A 42 -0.63 2.51 -2.99
N GLY A 43 -0.69 1.20 -2.74
CA GLY A 43 -0.17 0.62 -1.51
C GLY A 43 1.34 0.79 -1.36
N TYR A 44 2.10 0.53 -2.43
CA TYR A 44 3.55 0.66 -2.44
C TYR A 44 4.01 2.11 -2.30
N GLU A 45 3.46 3.02 -3.10
CA GLU A 45 3.92 4.42 -3.11
C GLU A 45 3.53 5.17 -1.84
N THR A 46 2.34 4.90 -1.29
CA THR A 46 1.87 5.59 -0.09
C THR A 46 2.30 4.94 1.21
N MET A 47 2.71 3.66 1.20
CA MET A 47 3.11 2.91 2.38
C MET A 47 2.05 2.91 3.50
N ARG A 48 0.76 2.95 3.14
CA ARG A 48 -0.32 3.12 4.12
C ARG A 48 -0.81 1.77 4.69
N ARG A 49 -1.43 1.85 5.88
CA ARG A 49 -2.12 0.70 6.48
C ARG A 49 -3.34 0.33 5.64
N ARG A 50 -3.79 -0.93 5.72
CA ARG A 50 -4.96 -1.43 4.96
C ARG A 50 -6.20 -0.56 5.11
N SER A 51 -6.49 -0.12 6.34
CA SER A 51 -7.63 0.76 6.61
C SER A 51 -7.48 2.14 5.97
N GLU A 52 -6.27 2.69 6.00
CA GLU A 52 -5.95 3.98 5.38
C GLU A 52 -6.03 3.89 3.85
N LEU A 53 -5.51 2.79 3.24
CA LEU A 53 -5.62 2.54 1.80
C LEU A 53 -7.07 2.47 1.33
N CYS A 54 -7.92 1.74 2.07
CA CYS A 54 -9.33 1.60 1.72
C CYS A 54 -10.15 2.87 1.99
N ALA A 55 -9.61 3.81 2.77
CA ALA A 55 -10.28 5.08 3.07
C ALA A 55 -10.02 6.17 2.03
N PHE A 56 -9.01 6.03 1.16
CA PHE A 56 -8.76 7.01 0.11
C PHE A 56 -9.93 7.12 -0.86
N LYS A 57 -10.26 8.36 -1.20
CA LYS A 57 -11.29 8.72 -2.17
C LYS A 57 -10.68 9.49 -3.33
N PHE A 58 -11.41 9.58 -4.44
CA PHE A 58 -10.98 10.37 -5.59
C PHE A 58 -10.85 11.87 -5.25
N GLU A 59 -11.65 12.36 -4.30
CA GLU A 59 -11.62 13.74 -3.81
C GLU A 59 -10.35 14.05 -2.98
N ASP A 60 -9.62 13.02 -2.56
CA ASP A 60 -8.35 13.15 -1.85
C ASP A 60 -7.16 13.39 -2.80
N ILE A 61 -7.34 13.14 -4.10
CA ILE A 61 -6.32 13.40 -5.11
C ILE A 61 -6.12 14.92 -5.23
N CYS A 62 -4.89 15.39 -5.08
CA CYS A 62 -4.57 16.80 -5.03
C CYS A 62 -3.19 17.07 -5.63
N LYS A 63 -2.77 18.33 -5.59
CA LYS A 63 -1.40 18.74 -5.91
C LYS A 63 -0.66 19.05 -4.62
N GLY A 64 0.58 18.57 -4.52
CA GLY A 64 1.51 18.96 -3.46
C GLY A 64 2.01 20.40 -3.61
N ALA A 65 2.79 20.88 -2.62
CA ALA A 65 3.33 22.26 -2.63
C ALA A 65 4.18 22.59 -3.86
N ASN A 66 4.77 21.58 -4.50
CA ASN A 66 5.58 21.71 -5.72
C ASN A 66 4.78 21.56 -7.02
N GLY A 67 3.44 21.53 -6.94
CA GLY A 67 2.55 21.33 -8.07
C GLY A 67 2.48 19.89 -8.59
N LYS A 68 3.26 18.95 -8.03
CA LYS A 68 3.25 17.54 -8.43
C LYS A 68 2.06 16.78 -7.85
N PRO A 69 1.65 15.67 -8.48
CA PRO A 69 0.57 14.84 -7.98
C PRO A 69 0.78 14.38 -6.53
N ALA A 70 -0.29 14.38 -5.77
CA ALA A 70 -0.30 13.94 -4.38
C ALA A 70 -1.68 13.40 -4.01
N ILE A 71 -1.75 12.69 -2.89
CA ILE A 71 -3.00 12.25 -2.29
C ILE A 71 -3.04 12.66 -0.82
N ARG A 72 -4.19 13.17 -0.36
CA ARG A 72 -4.40 13.58 1.02
C ARG A 72 -4.84 12.40 1.88
N LEU A 73 -4.13 12.17 2.96
CA LEU A 73 -4.55 11.26 4.02
C LEU A 73 -5.28 12.07 5.11
N ASN A 74 -6.61 12.05 5.10
CA ASN A 74 -7.42 12.86 6.02
C ASN A 74 -7.36 12.37 7.46
N PHE A 75 -7.27 11.05 7.67
CA PHE A 75 -7.20 10.44 9.00
C PHE A 75 -6.16 9.33 9.03
N SER A 76 -5.33 9.34 10.06
CA SER A 76 -4.47 8.21 10.38
C SER A 76 -4.60 7.84 11.86
N LYS A 77 -4.29 6.60 12.22
CA LYS A 77 -4.30 6.15 13.62
C LYS A 77 -3.39 7.00 14.53
N THR A 78 -2.45 7.71 13.94
CA THR A 78 -1.44 8.53 14.63
C THR A 78 -1.70 10.03 14.53
N ASP A 79 -2.67 10.46 13.73
CA ASP A 79 -3.08 11.86 13.58
C ASP A 79 -4.32 12.12 14.45
N GLN A 80 -4.09 12.40 15.73
CA GLN A 80 -5.16 12.67 16.69
C GLN A 80 -5.84 14.03 16.48
N PHE A 81 -5.20 14.94 15.74
CA PHE A 81 -5.69 16.30 15.49
C PHE A 81 -6.37 16.47 14.13
N GLY A 82 -6.37 15.43 13.27
CA GLY A 82 -7.02 15.48 11.96
C GLY A 82 -6.44 16.53 11.00
N THR A 83 -5.16 16.87 11.17
CA THR A 83 -4.47 17.87 10.30
C THR A 83 -4.31 17.35 8.87
N GLY A 84 -4.44 16.03 8.68
CA GLY A 84 -4.23 15.37 7.41
C GLY A 84 -2.75 15.39 6.97
N LYS A 85 -2.43 14.55 6.01
CA LYS A 85 -1.07 14.49 5.45
C LYS A 85 -1.13 14.41 3.94
N ILE A 86 -0.32 15.23 3.28
CA ILE A 86 -0.15 15.18 1.82
C ILE A 86 0.96 14.17 1.52
N LEU A 87 0.62 13.15 0.73
CA LEU A 87 1.53 12.09 0.31
C LEU A 87 1.82 12.27 -1.18
N PRO A 88 3.09 12.47 -1.58
CA PRO A 88 3.43 12.54 -2.99
C PRO A 88 3.17 11.19 -3.66
N ILE A 89 2.65 11.22 -4.88
CA ILE A 89 2.50 10.06 -5.76
C ILE A 89 3.18 10.33 -7.10
N SER A 90 3.53 9.26 -7.81
CA SER A 90 4.12 9.38 -9.14
C SER A 90 3.09 9.88 -10.17
N GLN A 91 3.56 10.43 -11.29
CA GLN A 91 2.68 10.78 -12.40
C GLN A 91 2.00 9.52 -12.98
N GLU A 92 2.70 8.40 -13.02
CA GLU A 92 2.17 7.10 -13.47
C GLU A 92 0.98 6.65 -12.62
N LEU A 93 1.08 6.75 -11.29
CA LEU A 93 -0.03 6.42 -10.41
C LEU A 93 -1.19 7.40 -10.58
N PHE A 94 -0.91 8.70 -10.72
CA PHE A 94 -1.95 9.70 -10.96
C PHE A 94 -2.73 9.41 -12.24
N ASP A 95 -2.05 9.13 -13.36
CA ASP A 95 -2.67 8.82 -14.65
C ASP A 95 -3.49 7.53 -14.57
N LEU A 96 -3.00 6.53 -13.83
CA LEU A 96 -3.73 5.29 -13.54
C LEU A 96 -5.00 5.54 -12.73
N LEU A 97 -4.93 6.40 -11.71
CA LEU A 97 -6.09 6.77 -10.89
C LEU A 97 -7.15 7.52 -11.73
N GLU A 98 -6.72 8.41 -12.61
CA GLU A 98 -7.62 9.10 -13.52
C GLU A 98 -8.26 8.15 -14.56
N LYS A 99 -7.51 7.18 -15.07
CA LYS A 99 -8.04 6.10 -15.92
C LYS A 99 -9.09 5.29 -15.16
N TRP A 100 -8.77 4.88 -13.94
CA TRP A 100 -9.66 4.09 -13.09
C TRP A 100 -10.93 4.86 -12.72
N ARG A 101 -10.80 6.14 -12.35
CA ARG A 101 -11.90 7.04 -12.06
C ARG A 101 -12.93 7.09 -13.19
N ARG A 102 -12.47 7.30 -14.43
CA ARG A 102 -13.33 7.35 -15.62
C ARG A 102 -14.09 6.03 -15.88
N MET A 103 -13.55 4.90 -15.43
CA MET A 103 -14.19 3.59 -15.65
C MET A 103 -15.24 3.23 -14.62
N ILE A 104 -15.12 3.74 -13.39
CA ILE A 104 -15.98 3.27 -12.29
C ILE A 104 -16.91 4.32 -11.71
N SER A 105 -16.47 5.54 -11.53
CA SER A 105 -17.22 6.71 -11.04
C SER A 105 -16.27 7.87 -10.77
N ASP A 106 -16.75 9.08 -10.88
CA ASP A 106 -15.97 10.30 -10.62
C ASP A 106 -15.71 10.59 -9.14
N GLU A 107 -16.40 9.93 -8.22
CA GLU A 107 -16.37 10.25 -6.80
C GLU A 107 -16.40 9.00 -5.91
N GLY A 108 -16.09 9.19 -4.64
CA GLY A 108 -16.10 8.16 -3.62
C GLY A 108 -14.81 7.34 -3.55
N TYR A 109 -14.86 6.15 -2.95
CA TYR A 109 -13.67 5.37 -2.65
C TYR A 109 -12.92 4.91 -3.90
N ILE A 110 -11.58 5.05 -3.88
CA ILE A 110 -10.69 4.60 -4.95
C ILE A 110 -10.69 3.07 -5.03
N LEU A 111 -10.51 2.38 -3.91
CA LEU A 111 -10.50 0.93 -3.88
C LEU A 111 -11.91 0.39 -3.66
N ARG A 112 -12.42 -0.33 -4.64
CA ARG A 112 -13.75 -0.93 -4.60
C ARG A 112 -13.71 -2.45 -4.80
N SER A 113 -14.66 -3.13 -4.20
CA SER A 113 -14.87 -4.55 -4.44
C SER A 113 -15.44 -4.78 -5.84
N ILE A 114 -15.07 -5.90 -6.46
CA ILE A 114 -15.64 -6.35 -7.75
C ILE A 114 -16.04 -7.80 -7.57
N ASN A 115 -17.33 -8.08 -7.69
CA ASN A 115 -17.84 -9.45 -7.54
C ASN A 115 -17.54 -10.31 -8.78
N ARG A 116 -17.91 -11.61 -8.73
CA ARG A 116 -17.66 -12.55 -9.83
C ARG A 116 -18.38 -12.18 -11.14
N HIS A 117 -19.45 -11.41 -11.05
CA HIS A 117 -20.25 -10.97 -12.21
C HIS A 117 -19.83 -9.59 -12.74
N GLY A 118 -18.74 -8.99 -12.21
CA GLY A 118 -18.25 -7.68 -12.64
C GLY A 118 -18.92 -6.48 -11.96
N HIS A 119 -19.86 -6.70 -11.02
CA HIS A 119 -20.46 -5.58 -10.29
C HIS A 119 -19.46 -4.92 -9.35
N ILE A 120 -19.38 -3.61 -9.41
CA ILE A 120 -18.48 -2.76 -8.62
C ILE A 120 -19.24 -2.30 -7.38
N GLY A 121 -18.71 -2.64 -6.20
CA GLY A 121 -19.24 -2.17 -4.93
C GLY A 121 -18.81 -0.73 -4.60
N SER A 122 -19.31 -0.19 -3.50
CA SER A 122 -19.00 1.18 -3.07
C SER A 122 -17.58 1.32 -2.51
N ASN A 123 -17.05 0.29 -1.87
CA ASN A 123 -15.72 0.28 -1.24
C ASN A 123 -15.10 -1.11 -1.23
N LEU A 124 -13.84 -1.19 -0.81
CA LEU A 124 -13.12 -2.44 -0.54
C LEU A 124 -12.93 -2.58 0.98
N HIS A 125 -13.31 -3.74 1.54
CA HIS A 125 -13.05 -4.00 2.95
C HIS A 125 -11.54 -4.21 3.21
N PRO A 126 -10.93 -3.63 4.25
CA PRO A 126 -9.49 -3.72 4.50
C PRO A 126 -8.93 -5.15 4.59
N ALA A 127 -9.71 -6.12 5.08
CA ALA A 127 -9.29 -7.52 5.12
C ALA A 127 -9.11 -8.13 3.71
N SER A 128 -9.86 -7.63 2.72
CA SER A 128 -9.78 -8.11 1.33
C SER A 128 -8.42 -7.83 0.69
N ILE A 129 -7.68 -6.80 1.13
CA ILE A 129 -6.33 -6.51 0.62
C ILE A 129 -5.41 -7.72 0.77
N SER A 130 -5.38 -8.35 1.95
CA SER A 130 -4.52 -9.52 2.16
C SER A 130 -4.96 -10.73 1.34
N ILE A 131 -6.27 -10.89 1.10
CA ILE A 131 -6.81 -11.95 0.24
C ILE A 131 -6.37 -11.73 -1.21
N LEU A 132 -6.48 -10.49 -1.70
CA LEU A 132 -6.08 -10.13 -3.06
C LEU A 132 -4.57 -10.30 -3.28
N LEU A 133 -3.75 -9.84 -2.32
CA LEU A 133 -2.29 -9.98 -2.40
C LEU A 133 -1.87 -11.46 -2.44
N LYS A 134 -2.49 -12.31 -1.62
CA LYS A 134 -2.24 -13.76 -1.64
C LYS A 134 -2.64 -14.40 -2.97
N ALA A 135 -3.77 -14.00 -3.53
CA ALA A 135 -4.21 -14.50 -4.83
C ALA A 135 -3.21 -14.11 -5.93
N LEU A 136 -2.82 -12.83 -5.99
CA LEU A 136 -1.84 -12.33 -6.95
C LEU A 136 -0.47 -13.01 -6.80
N GLN A 137 -0.01 -13.25 -5.56
CA GLN A 137 1.23 -13.98 -5.29
C GLN A 137 1.16 -15.42 -5.80
N LYS A 138 0.03 -16.10 -5.59
CA LYS A 138 -0.18 -17.47 -6.07
C LYS A 138 -0.11 -17.56 -7.60
N ASP A 139 -0.63 -16.55 -8.30
CA ASP A 139 -0.63 -16.50 -9.77
C ASP A 139 0.77 -16.32 -10.36
N LEU A 140 1.74 -15.81 -9.57
CA LEU A 140 3.16 -15.71 -9.98
C LEU A 140 3.87 -17.06 -10.03
N LYS A 141 3.28 -18.13 -9.48
CA LYS A 141 3.94 -19.45 -9.34
C LYS A 141 5.32 -19.36 -8.66
N VAL A 142 5.54 -18.36 -7.82
CA VAL A 142 6.72 -18.22 -6.98
C VAL A 142 6.71 -19.37 -5.97
N ASP A 143 7.89 -19.90 -5.65
CA ASP A 143 8.08 -21.06 -4.79
C ASP A 143 7.18 -21.03 -3.54
N SER A 144 6.60 -22.18 -3.24
CA SER A 144 5.60 -22.39 -2.18
C SER A 144 6.11 -22.08 -0.75
N ASP A 145 7.41 -21.83 -0.58
CA ASP A 145 8.04 -21.58 0.72
C ASP A 145 8.00 -20.11 1.16
N GLU A 146 7.63 -19.19 0.28
CA GLU A 146 7.51 -17.79 0.66
C GLU A 146 6.26 -17.54 1.51
N LYS A 147 6.47 -16.84 2.63
CA LYS A 147 5.34 -16.40 3.47
C LYS A 147 4.39 -15.51 2.66
N PRO A 148 3.07 -15.67 2.87
CA PRO A 148 2.08 -14.95 2.09
C PRO A 148 2.16 -13.44 2.31
N LEU A 149 1.97 -12.69 1.23
CA LEU A 149 1.86 -11.23 1.25
C LEU A 149 0.65 -10.77 2.06
N SER A 150 0.79 -9.61 2.68
CA SER A 150 -0.24 -8.94 3.49
C SER A 150 -0.21 -7.43 3.26
N GLY A 151 -1.17 -6.71 3.82
CA GLY A 151 -1.14 -5.24 3.74
C GLY A 151 0.06 -4.58 4.41
N HIS A 152 0.79 -5.28 5.30
CA HIS A 152 2.06 -4.81 5.86
C HIS A 152 3.23 -4.96 4.88
N SER A 153 3.11 -5.86 3.91
CA SER A 153 4.14 -6.13 2.90
C SER A 153 4.52 -4.89 2.09
N PHE A 154 3.55 -4.04 1.76
CA PHE A 154 3.80 -2.75 1.09
C PHE A 154 4.76 -1.86 1.89
N ARG A 155 4.51 -1.73 3.20
CA ARG A 155 5.29 -0.84 4.07
C ARG A 155 6.71 -1.34 4.27
N VAL A 156 6.86 -2.67 4.43
CA VAL A 156 8.17 -3.29 4.61
C VAL A 156 8.97 -3.18 3.31
N GLY A 157 8.40 -3.60 2.17
CA GLY A 157 9.10 -3.59 0.89
C GLY A 157 9.50 -2.20 0.44
N ALA A 158 8.56 -1.24 0.44
CA ALA A 158 8.88 0.13 0.03
C ALA A 158 9.91 0.81 0.97
N ALA A 159 9.89 0.50 2.28
CA ALA A 159 10.89 1.03 3.20
C ALA A 159 12.28 0.46 2.95
N LEU A 160 12.38 -0.84 2.62
CA LEU A 160 13.65 -1.48 2.25
C LEU A 160 14.22 -0.89 0.96
N ASP A 161 13.39 -0.74 -0.07
CA ASP A 161 13.83 -0.16 -1.34
C ASP A 161 14.31 1.29 -1.18
N LEU A 162 13.65 2.08 -0.31
CA LEU A 162 14.10 3.44 0.01
C LEU A 162 15.44 3.44 0.77
N LEU A 163 15.61 2.50 1.71
CA LEU A 163 16.86 2.34 2.44
C LEU A 163 18.01 1.94 1.52
N GLU A 164 17.78 1.01 0.59
CA GLU A 164 18.76 0.59 -0.44
C GLU A 164 19.13 1.75 -1.38
N GLN A 165 18.20 2.67 -1.64
CA GLN A 165 18.45 3.89 -2.41
C GLN A 165 19.22 4.97 -1.63
N GLY A 166 19.54 4.71 -0.36
CA GLY A 166 20.26 5.66 0.50
C GLY A 166 19.38 6.77 1.09
N GLU A 167 18.05 6.60 1.08
CA GLU A 167 17.17 7.58 1.72
C GLU A 167 17.36 7.58 3.25
N PRO A 168 17.47 8.77 3.88
CA PRO A 168 17.61 8.89 5.32
C PRO A 168 16.42 8.26 6.06
N LEU A 169 16.72 7.63 7.23
CA LEU A 169 15.70 6.95 8.03
C LEU A 169 14.52 7.87 8.39
N GLU A 170 14.79 9.13 8.68
CA GLU A 170 13.78 10.14 9.03
C GLU A 170 12.79 10.36 7.89
N ARG A 171 13.25 10.38 6.64
CA ARG A 171 12.38 10.49 5.45
C ARG A 171 11.55 9.25 5.25
N ILE A 172 12.15 8.05 5.44
CA ILE A 172 11.44 6.78 5.36
C ILE A 172 10.34 6.74 6.42
N MET A 173 10.66 7.12 7.66
CA MET A 173 9.71 7.20 8.77
C MET A 173 8.58 8.18 8.48
N LEU A 174 8.91 9.37 8.01
CA LEU A 174 7.93 10.38 7.64
C LEU A 174 7.00 9.85 6.55
N ARG A 175 7.54 9.23 5.50
CA ARG A 175 6.75 8.67 4.40
C ARG A 175 5.89 7.51 4.89
N GLY A 176 6.45 6.59 5.67
CA GLY A 176 5.76 5.43 6.24
C GLY A 176 4.76 5.78 7.36
N GLY A 177 4.90 6.93 8.03
CA GLY A 177 4.09 7.32 9.18
C GLY A 177 4.42 6.51 10.43
N TRP A 178 5.72 6.24 10.65
CA TRP A 178 6.26 5.77 11.93
C TRP A 178 6.59 6.96 12.81
N GLN A 179 6.21 6.87 14.07
CA GLN A 179 6.44 7.95 15.05
C GLN A 179 7.75 7.78 15.82
N THR A 180 8.28 6.56 15.86
CA THR A 180 9.51 6.23 16.60
C THR A 180 10.47 5.43 15.75
N ASP A 181 11.77 5.70 15.91
CA ASP A 181 12.85 4.97 15.24
C ASP A 181 12.78 3.48 15.51
N SER A 182 12.50 3.09 16.77
CA SER A 182 12.35 1.69 17.15
C SER A 182 11.27 0.96 16.35
N SER A 183 10.17 1.65 16.00
CA SER A 183 9.12 1.07 15.19
C SER A 183 9.56 0.85 13.74
N ALA A 184 10.28 1.81 13.14
CA ALA A 184 10.83 1.68 11.80
C ALA A 184 11.94 0.63 11.76
N ILE A 185 12.89 0.70 12.68
CA ILE A 185 14.04 -0.22 12.78
C ILE A 185 13.56 -1.66 12.99
N ASN A 186 12.54 -1.92 13.80
CA ASN A 186 11.99 -3.26 13.98
C ASN A 186 11.43 -3.86 12.68
N TYR A 187 10.94 -3.03 11.75
CA TYR A 187 10.52 -3.48 10.42
C TYR A 187 11.70 -3.75 9.48
N LEU A 188 12.79 -3.00 9.61
CA LEU A 188 13.95 -3.06 8.71
C LEU A 188 15.04 -4.02 9.20
N ARG A 189 15.15 -4.23 10.53
CA ARG A 189 16.24 -4.96 11.18
C ARG A 189 16.50 -6.38 10.65
N ASN A 190 15.47 -7.10 10.24
CA ASN A 190 15.61 -8.50 9.83
C ASN A 190 15.98 -8.66 8.34
N TRP A 191 16.13 -7.54 7.61
CA TRP A 191 16.38 -7.55 6.16
C TRP A 191 17.66 -6.83 5.78
N SER A 192 18.30 -6.15 6.74
CA SER A 192 19.53 -5.38 6.52
C SER A 192 20.81 -6.11 6.93
N MET A 193 20.79 -7.46 6.99
CA MET A 193 21.97 -8.29 7.21
C MET A 193 22.18 -9.25 6.06
#